data_35b3e9bdc3c94514acf58a08388e3676
#
_entry.id   35b3e9bdc3c94514acf58a08388e3676
#
_cell.length_a   1.000
_cell.length_b   1.000
_cell.length_c   1.000
_cell.angle_alpha   90.00
_cell.angle_beta   90.00
_cell.angle_gamma   90.00
#
_symmetry.space_group_name_H-M   'P 1'
#
loop_
_entity.id
_entity.type
_entity.pdbx_description
1 polymer ?
#
loop_
_entity_poly.entity_id
_entity_poly.type
_entity_poly.pdbx_seq_one_letter_code
_entity_poly.pdbx_strand_id
1 'polypeptide(L)'
;MDYKKTLLAPIKIGKHTCANRFFAQPMECVDADMEGNPTDKTYARYESFYKGEFGFVDLEAITVTNESRARKTQLQIMPRNEKPLVAFIKRLKEVNPNVLIVFQLTHAGELSKPDFSRRVSVKQLPGYEGDLLTEEEVDNIMEQFVLASKICENVGADGIDLKFCHGYLGSQILRPYNDRDWKYGGSWQNRSRFAYDLMERIRREVSDDFIIGSKLSLWEGFPGGCGSAGPNSPLMDLTESIDLAKGLEERGASYFVQSLGHVHASLGFMEAAHAQPYITYLHLYFANILKQNVKPETVVIGSGFSPFGDAKKTKMKAVTPEESSLFAVGARCIEDGMMDMIGLGRQVYSDPLTPLKLREGREDEVNHCTLCMNCEELMIRQQPVGCVPYNKVYTQIFKETREKFGKLADLH
;
A
#
# COMPACT_ATOMS: atom_id res chain seq x y z
N MET A 1 12.29 -20.54 18.47
CA MET A 1 12.18 -19.10 18.08
C MET A 1 11.13 -18.45 18.94
N ASP A 2 11.44 -17.34 19.57
CA ASP A 2 10.45 -16.54 20.34
C ASP A 2 9.88 -15.44 19.43
N TYR A 3 8.92 -15.81 18.59
CA TYR A 3 8.32 -14.89 17.63
C TYR A 3 7.61 -13.70 18.32
N LYS A 4 7.13 -13.85 19.56
CA LYS A 4 6.56 -12.74 20.33
C LYS A 4 7.59 -11.66 20.59
N LYS A 5 8.75 -12.07 21.07
CA LYS A 5 9.86 -11.16 21.37
C LYS A 5 10.25 -10.36 20.13
N THR A 6 10.37 -11.01 18.97
CA THR A 6 10.77 -10.37 17.73
C THR A 6 9.68 -9.43 17.19
N LEU A 7 8.44 -9.92 17.07
CA LEU A 7 7.34 -9.16 16.45
C LEU A 7 6.84 -8.00 17.32
N LEU A 8 6.94 -8.12 18.65
CA LEU A 8 6.53 -7.08 19.59
C LEU A 8 7.68 -6.13 19.98
N ALA A 9 8.88 -6.33 19.46
CA ALA A 9 9.99 -5.42 19.69
C ALA A 9 9.77 -4.08 18.99
N PRO A 10 10.07 -2.94 19.66
CA PRO A 10 9.99 -1.63 19.02
C PRO A 10 11.03 -1.46 17.92
N ILE A 11 10.78 -0.50 17.03
CA ILE A 11 11.68 -0.10 15.95
C ILE A 11 11.64 1.40 15.74
N LYS A 12 12.76 2.00 15.32
CA LYS A 12 12.80 3.40 14.88
C LYS A 12 12.44 3.53 13.41
N ILE A 13 11.61 4.53 13.09
CA ILE A 13 11.28 4.96 11.73
C ILE A 13 11.53 6.47 11.69
N GLY A 14 12.59 6.90 11.03
CA GLY A 14 13.07 8.28 11.15
C GLY A 14 13.38 8.61 12.62
N LYS A 15 12.76 9.66 13.15
CA LYS A 15 12.90 10.08 14.55
C LYS A 15 11.88 9.43 15.50
N HIS A 16 10.87 8.75 14.97
CA HIS A 16 9.81 8.12 15.76
C HIS A 16 10.17 6.70 16.23
N THR A 17 9.56 6.28 17.32
CA THR A 17 9.62 4.88 17.79
C THR A 17 8.28 4.22 17.54
N CYS A 18 8.26 3.23 16.65
CA CYS A 18 7.13 2.35 16.42
C CYS A 18 7.10 1.26 17.50
N ALA A 19 5.94 1.00 18.10
CA ALA A 19 5.81 0.15 19.26
C ALA A 19 6.07 -1.35 19.02
N ASN A 20 5.90 -1.81 17.77
CA ASN A 20 6.10 -3.21 17.37
C ASN A 20 6.35 -3.32 15.86
N ARG A 21 6.50 -4.54 15.35
CA ARG A 21 6.85 -4.84 13.95
C ARG A 21 5.64 -5.11 13.04
N PHE A 22 4.42 -4.77 13.46
CA PHE A 22 3.22 -4.93 12.64
C PHE A 22 2.86 -3.64 11.93
N PHE A 23 2.75 -3.74 10.61
CA PHE A 23 2.31 -2.67 9.72
C PHE A 23 0.95 -3.02 9.10
N ALA A 24 -0.03 -2.12 9.23
CA ALA A 24 -1.29 -2.23 8.52
C ALA A 24 -1.15 -1.61 7.13
N GLN A 25 -1.24 -2.44 6.09
CA GLN A 25 -1.10 -2.03 4.69
C GLN A 25 -2.23 -1.08 4.26
N PRO A 26 -1.95 -0.12 3.36
CA PRO A 26 -2.94 0.82 2.83
C PRO A 26 -3.90 0.14 1.85
N MET A 27 -4.98 -0.39 2.38
CA MET A 27 -6.00 -1.11 1.60
C MET A 27 -7.14 -0.18 1.23
N GLU A 28 -7.39 0.03 -0.07
CA GLU A 28 -8.50 0.87 -0.56
C GLU A 28 -9.86 0.30 -0.14
N CYS A 29 -10.72 1.13 0.46
CA CYS A 29 -11.94 0.66 1.13
C CYS A 29 -13.26 1.18 0.58
N VAL A 30 -13.24 2.15 -0.32
CA VAL A 30 -14.45 2.64 -1.03
C VAL A 30 -15.58 3.05 -0.06
N ASP A 31 -15.26 3.69 1.05
CA ASP A 31 -16.23 4.04 2.08
C ASP A 31 -16.12 5.47 2.63
N ALA A 32 -15.37 6.33 1.95
CA ALA A 32 -15.46 7.77 2.15
C ALA A 32 -16.83 8.29 1.65
N ASP A 33 -17.17 9.53 1.98
CA ASP A 33 -18.30 10.19 1.34
C ASP A 33 -17.96 10.64 -0.11
N MET A 34 -18.90 11.26 -0.79
CA MET A 34 -18.70 11.72 -2.18
C MET A 34 -17.70 12.88 -2.28
N GLU A 35 -17.43 13.58 -1.20
CA GLU A 35 -16.46 14.67 -1.09
C GLU A 35 -15.09 14.20 -0.61
N GLY A 36 -14.96 12.89 -0.32
CA GLY A 36 -13.72 12.25 0.10
C GLY A 36 -13.43 12.38 1.59
N ASN A 37 -14.43 12.68 2.44
CA ASN A 37 -14.26 12.72 3.88
C ASN A 37 -14.47 11.35 4.52
N PRO A 38 -13.83 11.07 5.69
CA PRO A 38 -14.07 9.87 6.46
C PRO A 38 -15.55 9.73 6.90
N THR A 39 -16.11 8.54 6.71
CA THR A 39 -17.45 8.16 7.20
C THR A 39 -17.35 7.29 8.46
N ASP A 40 -18.51 6.98 9.08
CA ASP A 40 -18.54 6.07 10.23
C ASP A 40 -17.89 4.71 9.95
N LYS A 41 -17.95 4.21 8.70
CA LYS A 41 -17.27 2.97 8.32
C LYS A 41 -15.74 3.15 8.30
N THR A 42 -15.28 4.28 7.79
CA THR A 42 -13.85 4.64 7.81
C THR A 42 -13.35 4.74 9.26
N TYR A 43 -14.08 5.46 10.12
CA TYR A 43 -13.77 5.55 11.55
C TYR A 43 -13.70 4.17 12.21
N ALA A 44 -14.74 3.36 12.08
CA ALA A 44 -14.83 2.05 12.73
C ALA A 44 -13.66 1.13 12.32
N ARG A 45 -13.24 1.16 11.05
CA ARG A 45 -12.12 0.38 10.54
C ARG A 45 -10.81 0.80 11.18
N TYR A 46 -10.45 2.07 11.08
CA TYR A 46 -9.16 2.53 11.59
C TYR A 46 -9.09 2.51 13.12
N GLU A 47 -10.19 2.80 13.82
CA GLU A 47 -10.26 2.56 15.27
C GLU A 47 -9.99 1.11 15.64
N SER A 48 -10.43 0.15 14.82
CA SER A 48 -10.15 -1.27 15.09
C SER A 48 -8.66 -1.60 14.97
N PHE A 49 -7.93 -0.97 14.04
CA PHE A 49 -6.47 -1.13 13.93
C PHE A 49 -5.74 -0.53 15.14
N TYR A 50 -6.20 0.61 15.63
CA TYR A 50 -5.66 1.25 16.84
C TYR A 50 -5.93 0.42 18.10
N LYS A 51 -7.14 -0.12 18.24
CA LYS A 51 -7.49 -1.09 19.31
C LYS A 51 -6.69 -2.39 19.19
N GLY A 52 -6.34 -2.76 17.97
CA GLY A 52 -5.50 -3.93 17.66
C GLY A 52 -4.02 -3.72 17.92
N GLU A 53 -3.61 -2.51 18.29
CA GLU A 53 -2.23 -2.17 18.64
C GLU A 53 -1.24 -2.38 17.48
N PHE A 54 -1.65 -2.12 16.24
CA PHE A 54 -0.67 -2.02 15.15
C PHE A 54 0.36 -0.96 15.51
N GLY A 55 1.65 -1.27 15.34
CA GLY A 55 2.69 -0.28 15.59
C GLY A 55 2.69 0.85 14.56
N PHE A 56 2.35 0.52 13.31
CA PHE A 56 2.35 1.44 12.19
C PHE A 56 1.16 1.20 11.27
N VAL A 57 0.39 2.23 10.99
CA VAL A 57 -0.79 2.19 10.13
C VAL A 57 -0.58 3.11 8.93
N ASP A 58 -0.76 2.57 7.73
CA ASP A 58 -0.80 3.34 6.50
C ASP A 58 -2.25 3.49 6.05
N LEU A 59 -2.71 4.73 6.00
CA LEU A 59 -4.07 5.04 5.58
C LEU A 59 -4.19 4.74 4.08
N GLU A 60 -5.30 4.17 3.67
CA GLU A 60 -5.55 3.76 2.27
C GLU A 60 -5.18 4.82 1.23
N ALA A 61 -4.98 4.39 -0.03
CA ALA A 61 -4.62 5.31 -1.11
C ALA A 61 -5.57 6.52 -1.20
N ILE A 62 -5.08 7.68 -0.76
CA ILE A 62 -5.82 8.95 -0.73
C ILE A 62 -5.46 9.76 -1.96
N THR A 63 -6.45 10.20 -2.71
CA THR A 63 -6.16 11.05 -3.87
C THR A 63 -5.85 12.49 -3.47
N VAL A 64 -4.81 13.05 -4.08
CA VAL A 64 -4.37 14.44 -3.88
C VAL A 64 -5.13 15.42 -4.77
N THR A 65 -5.98 14.94 -5.67
CA THR A 65 -6.77 15.74 -6.60
C THR A 65 -8.15 15.15 -6.82
N ASN A 66 -9.15 16.00 -7.06
CA ASN A 66 -10.50 15.55 -7.41
C ASN A 66 -10.59 14.95 -8.82
N GLU A 67 -9.64 15.29 -9.69
CA GLU A 67 -9.67 14.91 -11.11
C GLU A 67 -9.22 13.49 -11.38
N SER A 68 -8.54 12.84 -10.43
CA SER A 68 -7.95 11.52 -10.66
C SER A 68 -8.26 10.54 -9.54
N ARG A 69 -9.35 9.79 -9.69
CA ARG A 69 -9.81 8.82 -8.71
C ARG A 69 -10.00 7.43 -9.32
N ALA A 70 -9.47 6.42 -8.63
CA ALA A 70 -9.71 5.02 -8.96
C ALA A 70 -11.04 4.51 -8.36
N ARG A 71 -11.53 5.16 -7.29
CA ARG A 71 -12.75 4.79 -6.58
C ARG A 71 -13.70 5.97 -6.48
N LYS A 72 -15.02 5.68 -6.59
CA LYS A 72 -16.04 6.72 -6.54
C LYS A 72 -16.06 7.46 -5.19
N THR A 73 -15.97 6.70 -4.12
CA THR A 73 -15.91 7.19 -2.73
C THR A 73 -14.52 6.94 -2.13
N GLN A 74 -13.50 7.47 -2.79
CA GLN A 74 -12.12 7.46 -2.33
C GLN A 74 -11.89 8.61 -1.36
N LEU A 75 -11.12 8.38 -0.29
CA LEU A 75 -10.63 9.45 0.57
C LEU A 75 -9.82 10.45 -0.26
N GLN A 76 -9.97 11.73 0.07
CA GLN A 76 -9.26 12.83 -0.59
C GLN A 76 -8.53 13.68 0.44
N ILE A 77 -7.40 14.27 0.02
CA ILE A 77 -6.65 15.19 0.85
C ILE A 77 -6.44 16.50 0.10
N MET A 78 -7.32 17.42 0.41
CA MET A 78 -7.41 18.75 -0.19
C MET A 78 -7.78 19.74 0.93
N PRO A 79 -7.64 21.05 0.74
CA PRO A 79 -7.97 22.05 1.79
C PRO A 79 -9.37 21.87 2.41
N ARG A 80 -10.37 21.48 1.61
CA ARG A 80 -11.73 21.25 2.13
C ARG A 80 -11.85 20.05 3.07
N ASN A 81 -10.92 19.07 2.99
CA ASN A 81 -10.92 17.85 3.79
C ASN A 81 -10.12 17.99 5.11
N GLU A 82 -9.39 19.11 5.31
CA GLU A 82 -8.51 19.29 6.46
C GLU A 82 -9.28 19.18 7.78
N LYS A 83 -10.38 19.92 7.95
CA LYS A 83 -11.17 19.88 9.18
C LYS A 83 -11.74 18.49 9.52
N PRO A 84 -12.39 17.75 8.60
CA PRO A 84 -12.78 16.36 8.84
C PRO A 84 -11.61 15.44 9.20
N LEU A 85 -10.45 15.60 8.56
CA LEU A 85 -9.26 14.80 8.83
C LEU A 85 -8.63 15.10 10.19
N VAL A 86 -8.63 16.36 10.64
CA VAL A 86 -8.23 16.73 12.03
C VAL A 86 -9.07 15.96 13.05
N ALA A 87 -10.40 15.97 12.86
CA ALA A 87 -11.31 15.26 13.76
C ALA A 87 -11.06 13.73 13.74
N PHE A 88 -10.79 13.20 12.55
CA PHE A 88 -10.48 11.79 12.35
C PHE A 88 -9.19 11.38 13.08
N ILE A 89 -8.08 12.07 12.84
CA ILE A 89 -6.80 11.75 13.48
C ILE A 89 -6.86 11.90 14.99
N LYS A 90 -7.48 13.00 15.47
CA LYS A 90 -7.68 13.21 16.91
C LYS A 90 -8.39 12.03 17.56
N ARG A 91 -9.50 11.57 16.98
CA ARG A 91 -10.27 10.43 17.48
C ARG A 91 -9.46 9.11 17.48
N LEU A 92 -8.65 8.88 16.46
CA LEU A 92 -7.77 7.70 16.42
C LEU A 92 -6.70 7.76 17.52
N LYS A 93 -6.05 8.91 17.71
CA LYS A 93 -5.04 9.10 18.77
C LYS A 93 -5.64 9.01 20.19
N GLU A 94 -6.93 9.34 20.38
CA GLU A 94 -7.66 9.09 21.63
C GLU A 94 -7.84 7.59 21.92
N VAL A 95 -7.94 6.73 20.90
CA VAL A 95 -7.99 5.28 21.08
C VAL A 95 -6.64 4.73 21.50
N ASN A 96 -5.56 5.10 20.81
CA ASN A 96 -4.19 4.69 21.15
C ASN A 96 -3.17 5.70 20.60
N PRO A 97 -2.57 6.56 21.43
CA PRO A 97 -1.63 7.58 20.98
C PRO A 97 -0.28 7.02 20.49
N ASN A 98 0.03 5.75 20.77
CA ASN A 98 1.32 5.13 20.42
C ASN A 98 1.36 4.54 19.01
N VAL A 99 0.23 4.50 18.30
CA VAL A 99 0.16 4.03 16.92
C VAL A 99 0.63 5.14 15.99
N LEU A 100 1.66 4.86 15.19
CA LEU A 100 2.09 5.76 14.12
C LEU A 100 1.13 5.65 12.93
N ILE A 101 0.79 6.79 12.32
CA ILE A 101 -0.07 6.85 11.13
C ILE A 101 0.55 7.69 10.03
N VAL A 102 0.58 7.13 8.84
CA VAL A 102 0.94 7.84 7.61
C VAL A 102 -0.22 7.77 6.62
N PHE A 103 -0.23 8.68 5.66
CA PHE A 103 -1.26 8.73 4.61
C PHE A 103 -0.65 8.36 3.28
N GLN A 104 -1.16 7.33 2.62
CA GLN A 104 -0.69 6.96 1.29
C GLN A 104 -1.24 7.92 0.23
N LEU A 105 -0.41 8.84 -0.24
CA LEU A 105 -0.77 9.82 -1.26
C LEU A 105 -0.70 9.21 -2.65
N THR A 106 -1.73 9.47 -3.46
CA THR A 106 -1.82 8.89 -4.80
C THR A 106 -2.49 9.80 -5.83
N HIS A 107 -2.20 9.50 -7.09
CA HIS A 107 -2.91 9.96 -8.28
C HIS A 107 -3.18 8.75 -9.16
N ALA A 108 -4.43 8.51 -9.55
CA ALA A 108 -4.79 7.25 -10.20
C ALA A 108 -4.24 7.10 -11.64
N GLY A 109 -3.98 8.21 -12.34
CA GLY A 109 -3.46 8.14 -13.71
C GLY A 109 -4.36 7.35 -14.65
N GLU A 110 -3.82 6.34 -15.32
CA GLU A 110 -4.55 5.44 -16.21
C GLU A 110 -5.61 4.57 -15.52
N LEU A 111 -5.53 4.43 -14.18
CA LEU A 111 -6.51 3.70 -13.39
C LEU A 111 -7.74 4.54 -13.02
N SER A 112 -7.73 5.85 -13.31
CA SER A 112 -8.90 6.72 -13.12
C SER A 112 -10.11 6.16 -13.85
N LYS A 113 -11.28 6.23 -13.21
CA LYS A 113 -12.54 5.74 -13.79
C LYS A 113 -13.26 6.86 -14.53
N PRO A 114 -13.42 6.76 -15.88
CA PRO A 114 -14.02 7.82 -16.70
C PRO A 114 -15.43 8.22 -16.28
N ASP A 115 -16.18 7.34 -15.62
CA ASP A 115 -17.55 7.59 -15.15
C ASP A 115 -17.65 8.75 -14.13
N PHE A 116 -16.55 9.05 -13.42
CA PHE A 116 -16.55 10.07 -12.37
C PHE A 116 -15.22 10.83 -12.22
N SER A 117 -14.24 10.56 -13.10
CA SER A 117 -12.89 11.09 -12.96
C SER A 117 -12.19 11.13 -14.33
N ARG A 118 -11.32 12.11 -14.57
CA ARG A 118 -10.52 12.19 -15.79
C ARG A 118 -9.45 11.10 -15.79
N ARG A 119 -9.36 10.31 -16.85
CA ARG A 119 -8.27 9.37 -17.05
C ARG A 119 -7.13 10.07 -17.79
N VAL A 120 -5.94 9.99 -17.24
CA VAL A 120 -4.72 10.52 -17.86
C VAL A 120 -3.66 9.44 -17.95
N SER A 121 -2.77 9.53 -18.93
CA SER A 121 -1.71 8.56 -19.18
C SER A 121 -0.40 9.26 -19.50
N VAL A 122 0.71 8.64 -19.13
CA VAL A 122 2.05 9.08 -19.56
C VAL A 122 2.36 8.62 -20.99
N LYS A 123 1.88 7.43 -21.33
CA LYS A 123 1.86 6.83 -22.67
C LYS A 123 0.63 5.93 -22.75
N GLN A 124 -0.02 5.87 -23.92
CA GLN A 124 -1.21 5.04 -24.10
C GLN A 124 -0.91 3.56 -23.85
N LEU A 125 -1.69 2.95 -22.98
CA LEU A 125 -1.67 1.50 -22.74
C LEU A 125 -2.97 0.92 -23.30
N PRO A 126 -2.94 -0.12 -24.15
CA PRO A 126 -4.14 -0.72 -24.73
C PRO A 126 -5.17 -1.10 -23.68
N GLY A 127 -6.42 -0.63 -23.85
CA GLY A 127 -7.51 -0.81 -22.89
C GLY A 127 -7.54 0.19 -21.71
N TYR A 128 -6.55 1.09 -21.63
CA TYR A 128 -6.45 2.14 -20.61
C TYR A 128 -6.14 3.50 -21.22
N GLU A 129 -6.67 3.74 -22.41
CA GLU A 129 -6.50 5.00 -23.10
C GLU A 129 -7.04 6.16 -22.25
N GLY A 130 -6.23 7.21 -22.13
CA GLY A 130 -6.56 8.45 -21.42
C GLY A 130 -5.90 9.64 -22.10
N ASP A 131 -6.19 10.84 -21.62
CA ASP A 131 -5.51 12.04 -22.12
C ASP A 131 -4.02 11.96 -21.80
N LEU A 132 -3.16 12.23 -22.78
CA LEU A 132 -1.72 12.28 -22.55
C LEU A 132 -1.36 13.47 -21.67
N LEU A 133 -0.68 13.24 -20.55
CA LEU A 133 -0.18 14.28 -19.68
C LEU A 133 0.84 15.16 -20.39
N THR A 134 0.75 16.46 -20.15
CA THR A 134 1.78 17.44 -20.47
C THR A 134 2.76 17.59 -19.30
N GLU A 135 3.93 18.19 -19.55
CA GLU A 135 4.92 18.48 -18.52
C GLU A 135 4.37 19.42 -17.44
N GLU A 136 3.61 20.44 -17.86
CA GLU A 136 2.94 21.39 -16.97
C GLU A 136 1.92 20.69 -16.05
N GLU A 137 1.13 19.75 -16.59
CA GLU A 137 0.19 18.97 -15.78
C GLU A 137 0.91 18.12 -14.75
N VAL A 138 2.06 17.51 -15.09
CA VAL A 138 2.87 16.76 -14.12
C VAL A 138 3.44 17.67 -13.05
N ASP A 139 3.95 18.84 -13.41
CA ASP A 139 4.44 19.84 -12.46
C ASP A 139 3.30 20.29 -11.50
N ASN A 140 2.10 20.53 -12.00
CA ASN A 140 0.91 20.87 -11.21
C ASN A 140 0.48 19.71 -10.27
N ILE A 141 0.56 18.47 -10.74
CA ILE A 141 0.29 17.29 -9.90
C ILE A 141 1.29 17.21 -8.75
N MET A 142 2.59 17.48 -8.98
CA MET A 142 3.57 17.53 -7.90
C MET A 142 3.23 18.60 -6.84
N GLU A 143 2.79 19.79 -7.24
CA GLU A 143 2.35 20.83 -6.29
C GLU A 143 1.15 20.37 -5.45
N GLN A 144 0.23 19.57 -6.02
CA GLN A 144 -0.87 18.98 -5.27
C GLN A 144 -0.40 17.95 -4.25
N PHE A 145 0.60 17.11 -4.57
CA PHE A 145 1.23 16.21 -3.59
C PHE A 145 1.92 16.98 -2.46
N VAL A 146 2.62 18.06 -2.78
CA VAL A 146 3.26 18.92 -1.77
C VAL A 146 2.22 19.54 -0.85
N LEU A 147 1.14 20.12 -1.39
CA LEU A 147 0.05 20.67 -0.60
C LEU A 147 -0.61 19.60 0.28
N ALA A 148 -0.87 18.41 -0.28
CA ALA A 148 -1.42 17.28 0.46
C ALA A 148 -0.52 16.86 1.62
N SER A 149 0.80 16.84 1.41
CA SER A 149 1.78 16.50 2.46
C SER A 149 1.74 17.50 3.63
N LYS A 150 1.62 18.79 3.33
CA LYS A 150 1.44 19.84 4.36
C LYS A 150 0.14 19.66 5.13
N ILE A 151 -0.95 19.34 4.43
CA ILE A 151 -2.23 19.06 5.09
C ILE A 151 -2.10 17.83 5.99
N CYS A 152 -1.40 16.75 5.56
CA CYS A 152 -1.15 15.57 6.39
C CYS A 152 -0.46 15.93 7.71
N GLU A 153 0.57 16.78 7.65
CA GLU A 153 1.27 17.24 8.85
C GLU A 153 0.36 18.10 9.73
N ASN A 154 -0.38 19.06 9.15
CA ASN A 154 -1.29 19.94 9.86
C ASN A 154 -2.41 19.18 10.59
N VAL A 155 -2.93 18.10 10.02
CA VAL A 155 -3.98 17.29 10.64
C VAL A 155 -3.46 16.36 11.73
N GLY A 156 -2.14 16.28 11.92
CA GLY A 156 -1.50 15.49 12.96
C GLY A 156 -1.18 14.05 12.57
N ALA A 157 -1.06 13.76 11.28
CA ALA A 157 -0.45 12.52 10.83
C ALA A 157 1.06 12.50 11.14
N ASP A 158 1.62 11.32 11.39
CA ASP A 158 3.05 11.17 11.67
C ASP A 158 3.91 11.21 10.39
N GLY A 159 3.28 11.08 9.21
CA GLY A 159 3.96 11.11 7.92
C GLY A 159 3.09 10.79 6.72
N ILE A 160 3.76 10.49 5.62
CA ILE A 160 3.15 10.09 4.34
C ILE A 160 3.86 8.89 3.72
N ASP A 161 3.12 8.20 2.84
CA ASP A 161 3.60 7.18 1.89
C ASP A 161 3.36 7.68 0.47
N LEU A 162 4.40 7.73 -0.36
CA LEU A 162 4.27 8.03 -1.78
C LEU A 162 3.99 6.74 -2.56
N LYS A 163 2.83 6.64 -3.18
CA LYS A 163 2.42 5.44 -3.90
C LYS A 163 3.08 5.33 -5.28
N PHE A 164 4.20 4.59 -5.35
CA PHE A 164 4.91 4.28 -6.60
C PHE A 164 4.76 2.79 -6.97
N CYS A 165 3.52 2.30 -6.94
CA CYS A 165 3.21 0.89 -7.16
C CYS A 165 1.86 0.66 -7.85
N HIS A 166 1.61 -0.58 -8.24
CA HIS A 166 0.33 -1.14 -8.69
C HIS A 166 -0.29 -0.49 -9.92
N GLY A 167 0.47 0.26 -10.71
CA GLY A 167 -0.06 0.93 -11.90
C GLY A 167 -0.67 2.30 -11.66
N TYR A 168 -0.47 2.91 -10.48
CA TYR A 168 -0.81 4.30 -10.23
C TYR A 168 0.22 5.24 -10.86
N LEU A 169 -0.10 6.54 -10.99
CA LEU A 169 0.69 7.50 -11.78
C LEU A 169 2.20 7.44 -11.47
N GLY A 170 2.58 7.33 -10.22
CA GLY A 170 3.98 7.26 -9.84
C GLY A 170 4.72 6.09 -10.52
N SER A 171 4.13 4.88 -10.51
CA SER A 171 4.74 3.75 -11.22
C SER A 171 4.62 3.88 -12.75
N GLN A 172 3.55 4.50 -13.27
CA GLN A 172 3.41 4.72 -14.71
C GLN A 172 4.54 5.57 -15.28
N ILE A 173 4.95 6.64 -14.57
CA ILE A 173 6.05 7.51 -14.99
C ILE A 173 7.38 6.74 -14.96
N LEU A 174 7.60 5.92 -13.95
CA LEU A 174 8.85 5.17 -13.74
C LEU A 174 9.07 4.01 -14.72
N ARG A 175 8.02 3.47 -15.34
CA ARG A 175 8.13 2.31 -16.23
C ARG A 175 9.05 2.55 -17.41
N PRO A 176 9.91 1.57 -17.80
CA PRO A 176 10.58 1.57 -19.09
C PRO A 176 9.62 1.75 -20.28
N TYR A 177 8.37 1.27 -20.16
CA TYR A 177 7.31 1.49 -21.14
C TYR A 177 7.05 2.97 -21.46
N ASN A 178 7.32 3.90 -20.51
CA ASN A 178 7.27 5.34 -20.71
C ASN A 178 8.51 5.82 -21.49
N ASP A 179 8.62 5.40 -22.74
CA ASP A 179 9.71 5.74 -23.66
C ASP A 179 9.47 7.04 -24.47
N ARG A 180 8.43 7.78 -24.13
CA ARG A 180 8.04 9.04 -24.74
C ARG A 180 9.16 10.08 -24.57
N ASP A 181 9.43 10.85 -25.64
CA ASP A 181 10.42 11.95 -25.64
C ASP A 181 9.81 13.19 -24.97
N TRP A 182 10.03 13.34 -23.68
CA TRP A 182 9.59 14.43 -22.83
C TRP A 182 10.37 14.45 -21.50
N LYS A 183 10.19 15.51 -20.70
CA LYS A 183 10.90 15.74 -19.43
C LYS A 183 10.80 14.55 -18.45
N TYR A 184 9.74 13.77 -18.48
CA TYR A 184 9.42 12.68 -17.54
C TYR A 184 9.42 11.29 -18.19
N GLY A 185 10.05 11.10 -19.39
CA GLY A 185 10.05 9.84 -20.11
C GLY A 185 11.35 9.53 -20.84
N GLY A 186 11.39 8.40 -21.52
CA GLY A 186 12.58 7.93 -22.23
C GLY A 186 13.66 7.41 -21.28
N SER A 187 14.70 8.18 -21.03
CA SER A 187 15.82 7.78 -20.16
C SER A 187 15.40 7.60 -18.70
N TRP A 188 16.14 6.76 -17.97
CA TRP A 188 15.92 6.59 -16.52
C TRP A 188 16.00 7.92 -15.76
N GLN A 189 16.99 8.76 -16.09
CA GLN A 189 17.12 10.07 -15.50
C GLN A 189 15.86 10.94 -15.64
N ASN A 190 15.16 10.86 -16.76
CA ASN A 190 13.91 11.59 -16.97
C ASN A 190 12.74 10.93 -16.25
N ARG A 191 12.63 9.60 -16.31
CA ARG A 191 11.54 8.86 -15.64
C ARG A 191 11.62 8.96 -14.12
N SER A 192 12.80 8.92 -13.52
CA SER A 192 13.00 9.06 -12.07
C SER A 192 12.84 10.50 -11.57
N ARG A 193 12.93 11.50 -12.45
CA ARG A 193 12.82 12.92 -12.12
C ARG A 193 11.57 13.25 -11.30
N PHE A 194 10.41 12.74 -11.71
CA PHE A 194 9.17 12.98 -10.97
C PHE A 194 9.29 12.57 -9.49
N ALA A 195 9.79 11.38 -9.24
CA ALA A 195 9.90 10.85 -7.88
C ALA A 195 10.92 11.64 -7.04
N TYR A 196 12.05 11.99 -7.63
CA TYR A 196 13.13 12.72 -6.94
C TYR A 196 12.76 14.18 -6.68
N ASP A 197 12.27 14.89 -7.70
CA ASP A 197 11.85 16.28 -7.55
C ASP A 197 10.68 16.41 -6.56
N LEU A 198 9.72 15.46 -6.61
CA LEU A 198 8.60 15.41 -5.67
C LEU A 198 9.09 15.24 -4.23
N MET A 199 9.98 14.27 -3.99
CA MET A 199 10.55 14.01 -2.67
C MET A 199 11.28 15.24 -2.12
N GLU A 200 12.09 15.92 -2.94
CA GLU A 200 12.80 17.13 -2.55
C GLU A 200 11.87 18.31 -2.25
N ARG A 201 10.81 18.49 -3.07
CA ARG A 201 9.81 19.55 -2.85
C ARG A 201 9.08 19.31 -1.52
N ILE A 202 8.61 18.08 -1.27
CA ILE A 202 7.92 17.74 -0.01
C ILE A 202 8.86 17.96 1.17
N ARG A 203 10.11 17.47 1.12
CA ARG A 203 11.04 17.57 2.25
C ARG A 203 11.34 19.01 2.67
N ARG A 204 11.27 19.98 1.75
CA ARG A 204 11.46 21.42 2.04
C ARG A 204 10.25 22.05 2.77
N GLU A 205 9.08 21.45 2.63
CA GLU A 205 7.81 22.04 3.09
C GLU A 205 7.27 21.44 4.38
N VAL A 206 7.80 20.27 4.81
CA VAL A 206 7.40 19.59 6.04
C VAL A 206 8.55 19.53 7.03
N SER A 207 8.24 19.33 8.32
CA SER A 207 9.26 19.30 9.37
C SER A 207 10.20 18.10 9.24
N ASP A 208 11.38 18.21 9.86
CA ASP A 208 12.37 17.12 9.89
C ASP A 208 11.91 15.87 10.64
N ASP A 209 10.89 15.99 11.48
CA ASP A 209 10.31 14.87 12.22
C ASP A 209 9.25 14.13 11.40
N PHE A 210 8.70 14.78 10.36
CA PHE A 210 7.67 14.19 9.53
C PHE A 210 8.21 13.01 8.71
N ILE A 211 7.63 11.82 8.90
CA ILE A 211 8.05 10.59 8.21
C ILE A 211 7.66 10.68 6.73
N ILE A 212 8.59 10.41 5.83
CA ILE A 212 8.29 10.21 4.42
C ILE A 212 8.77 8.82 4.02
N GLY A 213 7.89 8.04 3.41
CA GLY A 213 8.22 6.74 2.84
C GLY A 213 7.57 6.53 1.49
N SER A 214 7.75 5.35 0.95
CA SER A 214 7.13 4.99 -0.33
C SER A 214 6.84 3.51 -0.44
N LYS A 215 5.67 3.19 -0.99
CA LYS A 215 5.35 1.84 -1.44
C LYS A 215 5.78 1.69 -2.89
N LEU A 216 6.74 0.77 -3.12
CA LEU A 216 7.40 0.56 -4.41
C LEU A 216 7.03 -0.77 -5.03
N SER A 217 6.59 -0.79 -6.31
CA SER A 217 6.62 -2.02 -7.12
C SER A 217 8.04 -2.22 -7.67
N LEU A 218 8.79 -3.14 -7.06
CA LEU A 218 10.12 -3.49 -7.55
C LEU A 218 10.07 -4.16 -8.93
N TRP A 219 9.01 -4.94 -9.17
CA TRP A 219 8.76 -5.62 -10.43
C TRP A 219 7.25 -5.70 -10.69
N GLU A 220 6.82 -5.17 -11.83
CA GLU A 220 5.40 -5.22 -12.20
C GLU A 220 5.01 -6.50 -12.96
N GLY A 221 5.97 -7.29 -13.45
CA GLY A 221 5.73 -8.60 -14.04
C GLY A 221 5.10 -8.62 -15.43
N PHE A 222 5.23 -7.54 -16.19
CA PHE A 222 4.82 -7.47 -17.61
C PHE A 222 5.85 -6.70 -18.44
N PRO A 223 5.90 -6.90 -19.78
CA PRO A 223 6.88 -6.23 -20.63
C PRO A 223 6.82 -4.71 -20.53
N GLY A 224 7.95 -4.08 -20.22
CA GLY A 224 8.03 -2.63 -20.05
C GLY A 224 7.50 -2.08 -18.72
N GLY A 225 7.01 -2.91 -17.81
CA GLY A 225 6.67 -2.53 -16.44
C GLY A 225 7.89 -2.16 -15.62
N CYS A 226 7.71 -1.59 -14.43
CA CYS A 226 8.81 -1.35 -13.50
C CYS A 226 9.59 -2.67 -13.26
N GLY A 227 10.92 -2.57 -13.20
CA GLY A 227 11.78 -3.73 -13.03
C GLY A 227 11.96 -4.60 -14.28
N SER A 228 11.63 -4.07 -15.48
CA SER A 228 11.90 -4.71 -16.78
C SER A 228 13.14 -4.12 -17.43
N ALA A 229 13.87 -4.94 -18.20
CA ALA A 229 15.13 -4.57 -18.87
C ALA A 229 14.94 -3.57 -20.04
N GLY A 230 13.74 -3.11 -20.33
CA GLY A 230 13.46 -2.13 -21.39
C GLY A 230 11.98 -2.03 -21.73
N PRO A 231 11.57 -1.09 -22.62
CA PRO A 231 10.18 -0.72 -22.85
C PRO A 231 9.29 -1.84 -23.41
N ASN A 232 9.88 -2.84 -24.03
CA ASN A 232 9.17 -4.00 -24.59
C ASN A 232 9.75 -5.33 -24.08
N SER A 233 10.63 -5.30 -23.08
CA SER A 233 11.31 -6.48 -22.54
C SER A 233 10.48 -7.17 -21.47
N PRO A 234 10.26 -8.49 -21.56
CA PRO A 234 9.69 -9.27 -20.47
C PRO A 234 10.75 -9.67 -19.42
N LEU A 235 12.03 -9.43 -19.70
CA LEU A 235 13.11 -9.83 -18.79
C LEU A 235 13.16 -8.89 -17.58
N MET A 236 13.34 -9.49 -16.42
CA MET A 236 13.50 -8.73 -15.16
C MET A 236 14.88 -8.09 -15.10
N ASP A 237 14.90 -6.79 -14.75
CA ASP A 237 16.09 -6.02 -14.39
C ASP A 237 15.72 -5.02 -13.31
N LEU A 238 16.21 -5.23 -12.10
CA LEU A 238 15.88 -4.42 -10.93
C LEU A 238 16.77 -3.20 -10.74
N THR A 239 17.73 -2.95 -11.64
CA THR A 239 18.70 -1.86 -11.53
C THR A 239 18.01 -0.52 -11.26
N GLU A 240 17.02 -0.16 -12.07
CA GLU A 240 16.29 1.10 -11.92
C GLU A 240 15.42 1.14 -10.66
N SER A 241 14.80 0.02 -10.28
CA SER A 241 13.97 -0.05 -9.06
C SER A 241 14.81 0.08 -7.78
N ILE A 242 16.02 -0.47 -7.79
CA ILE A 242 16.98 -0.33 -6.69
C ILE A 242 17.55 1.08 -6.64
N ASP A 243 17.88 1.66 -7.79
CA ASP A 243 18.36 3.05 -7.89
C ASP A 243 17.30 4.03 -7.39
N LEU A 244 16.02 3.80 -7.72
CA LEU A 244 14.91 4.58 -7.18
C LEU A 244 14.89 4.58 -5.65
N ALA A 245 14.97 3.40 -5.04
CA ALA A 245 14.94 3.28 -3.58
C ALA A 245 16.12 4.04 -2.94
N LYS A 246 17.33 3.87 -3.47
CA LYS A 246 18.54 4.61 -3.00
C LYS A 246 18.39 6.11 -3.19
N GLY A 247 17.92 6.55 -4.35
CA GLY A 247 17.75 7.98 -4.62
C GLY A 247 16.68 8.65 -3.76
N LEU A 248 15.59 7.93 -3.41
CA LEU A 248 14.58 8.42 -2.46
C LEU A 248 15.12 8.45 -1.03
N GLU A 249 15.91 7.44 -0.62
CA GLU A 249 16.58 7.37 0.67
C GLU A 249 17.54 8.55 0.87
N GLU A 250 18.37 8.85 -0.13
CA GLU A 250 19.28 10.02 -0.13
C GLU A 250 18.52 11.35 0.04
N ARG A 251 17.26 11.40 -0.37
CA ARG A 251 16.37 12.56 -0.26
C ARG A 251 15.49 12.55 0.98
N GLY A 252 15.72 11.61 1.90
CA GLY A 252 15.10 11.56 3.22
C GLY A 252 13.93 10.60 3.38
N ALA A 253 13.77 9.60 2.50
CA ALA A 253 12.85 8.50 2.77
C ALA A 253 13.32 7.68 3.97
N SER A 254 12.44 7.45 4.95
CA SER A 254 12.74 6.73 6.18
C SER A 254 12.33 5.26 6.14
N TYR A 255 11.44 4.90 5.21
CA TYR A 255 10.97 3.52 5.03
C TYR A 255 10.49 3.25 3.62
N PHE A 256 10.47 1.96 3.28
CA PHE A 256 9.86 1.45 2.05
C PHE A 256 8.94 0.29 2.35
N VAL A 257 7.79 0.26 1.68
CA VAL A 257 6.90 -0.89 1.63
C VAL A 257 7.13 -1.63 0.33
N GLN A 258 7.66 -2.83 0.41
CA GLN A 258 7.89 -3.67 -0.77
C GLN A 258 6.56 -4.08 -1.41
N SER A 259 6.48 -4.01 -2.73
CA SER A 259 5.35 -4.50 -3.51
C SER A 259 5.79 -5.09 -4.85
N LEU A 260 4.87 -5.81 -5.48
CA LEU A 260 5.01 -6.42 -6.81
C LEU A 260 3.70 -6.24 -7.59
N GLY A 261 3.80 -6.45 -8.91
CA GLY A 261 2.65 -6.57 -9.78
C GLY A 261 1.90 -5.27 -10.07
N HIS A 262 0.86 -5.44 -10.87
CA HIS A 262 0.01 -4.37 -11.37
C HIS A 262 -1.46 -4.81 -11.30
N VAL A 263 -2.38 -3.93 -10.94
CA VAL A 263 -3.80 -4.25 -10.67
C VAL A 263 -4.56 -4.91 -11.83
N HIS A 264 -4.08 -4.79 -13.06
CA HIS A 264 -4.72 -5.39 -14.22
C HIS A 264 -3.78 -6.29 -15.02
N ALA A 265 -2.55 -5.82 -15.31
CA ALA A 265 -1.63 -6.55 -16.18
C ALA A 265 -1.03 -7.79 -15.50
N SER A 266 -0.93 -7.79 -14.17
CA SER A 266 -0.26 -8.87 -13.42
C SER A 266 -0.78 -8.98 -11.99
N LEU A 267 -2.11 -9.02 -11.83
CA LEU A 267 -2.78 -9.08 -10.52
C LEU A 267 -2.27 -10.25 -9.67
N GLY A 268 -2.02 -11.39 -10.26
CA GLY A 268 -1.49 -12.57 -9.55
C GLY A 268 -0.13 -12.36 -8.88
N PHE A 269 0.70 -11.41 -9.35
CA PHE A 269 1.93 -11.02 -8.65
C PHE A 269 1.66 -10.03 -7.51
N MET A 270 0.65 -9.21 -7.63
CA MET A 270 0.28 -8.27 -6.56
C MET A 270 -0.40 -9.00 -5.40
N GLU A 271 -1.23 -9.98 -5.69
CA GLU A 271 -2.05 -10.67 -4.71
C GLU A 271 -1.84 -12.18 -4.74
N ALA A 272 -1.14 -12.74 -3.76
CA ALA A 272 -1.10 -14.18 -3.58
C ALA A 272 -2.50 -14.71 -3.23
N ALA A 273 -2.99 -15.66 -4.03
CA ALA A 273 -4.25 -16.35 -3.84
C ALA A 273 -4.03 -17.85 -3.58
N HIS A 274 -5.09 -18.59 -3.32
CA HIS A 274 -5.02 -20.05 -3.09
C HIS A 274 -4.35 -20.82 -4.24
N ALA A 275 -4.56 -20.35 -5.48
CA ALA A 275 -4.02 -20.99 -6.68
C ALA A 275 -2.51 -20.71 -6.87
N GLN A 276 -2.00 -19.68 -6.22
CA GLN A 276 -0.63 -19.19 -6.42
C GLN A 276 0.11 -18.89 -5.11
N PRO A 277 0.20 -19.85 -4.17
CA PRO A 277 0.81 -19.59 -2.85
C PRO A 277 2.30 -19.23 -2.93
N TYR A 278 3.02 -19.67 -3.97
CA TYR A 278 4.43 -19.35 -4.20
C TYR A 278 4.71 -17.87 -4.42
N ILE A 279 3.71 -17.07 -4.82
CA ILE A 279 3.83 -15.61 -4.96
C ILE A 279 4.16 -14.96 -3.60
N THR A 280 3.70 -15.54 -2.51
CA THR A 280 4.08 -15.11 -1.16
C THR A 280 5.59 -15.13 -0.97
N TYR A 281 6.26 -16.19 -1.37
CA TYR A 281 7.72 -16.30 -1.28
C TYR A 281 8.45 -15.32 -2.18
N LEU A 282 7.87 -14.98 -3.34
CA LEU A 282 8.40 -13.90 -4.18
C LEU A 282 8.35 -12.57 -3.46
N HIS A 283 7.25 -12.23 -2.76
CA HIS A 283 7.20 -11.01 -1.95
C HIS A 283 8.30 -10.97 -0.88
N LEU A 284 8.51 -12.07 -0.15
CA LEU A 284 9.57 -12.16 0.86
C LEU A 284 10.97 -12.00 0.21
N TYR A 285 11.20 -12.63 -0.91
CA TYR A 285 12.45 -12.54 -1.66
C TYR A 285 12.74 -11.11 -2.13
N PHE A 286 11.74 -10.41 -2.68
CA PHE A 286 11.91 -9.02 -3.12
C PHE A 286 12.07 -8.05 -1.94
N ALA A 287 11.44 -8.32 -0.79
CA ALA A 287 11.69 -7.55 0.41
C ALA A 287 13.14 -7.67 0.87
N ASN A 288 13.69 -8.90 0.81
CA ASN A 288 15.10 -9.14 1.09
C ASN A 288 16.02 -8.38 0.11
N ILE A 289 15.74 -8.44 -1.21
CA ILE A 289 16.51 -7.66 -2.19
C ILE A 289 16.51 -6.18 -1.84
N LEU A 290 15.34 -5.61 -1.51
CA LEU A 290 15.24 -4.21 -1.13
C LEU A 290 16.07 -3.91 0.12
N LYS A 291 15.93 -4.74 1.19
CA LYS A 291 16.66 -4.56 2.45
C LYS A 291 18.18 -4.61 2.29
N GLN A 292 18.68 -5.48 1.42
CA GLN A 292 20.12 -5.59 1.13
C GLN A 292 20.68 -4.41 0.32
N ASN A 293 19.82 -3.54 -0.24
CA ASN A 293 20.21 -2.44 -1.11
C ASN A 293 19.95 -1.05 -0.53
N VAL A 294 19.35 -0.93 0.65
CA VAL A 294 19.14 0.32 1.38
C VAL A 294 20.00 0.34 2.64
N LYS A 295 20.11 1.51 3.28
CA LYS A 295 20.88 1.67 4.52
C LYS A 295 20.27 0.86 5.68
N PRO A 296 21.07 0.44 6.66
CA PRO A 296 20.57 -0.32 7.81
C PRO A 296 19.43 0.36 8.58
N GLU A 297 19.50 1.70 8.69
CA GLU A 297 18.49 2.52 9.38
C GLU A 297 17.20 2.74 8.60
N THR A 298 17.19 2.50 7.28
CA THR A 298 15.99 2.57 6.45
C THR A 298 15.14 1.32 6.67
N VAL A 299 13.91 1.54 7.12
CA VAL A 299 13.00 0.44 7.44
C VAL A 299 12.40 -0.15 6.17
N VAL A 300 12.52 -1.46 6.01
CA VAL A 300 11.86 -2.22 4.94
C VAL A 300 10.68 -3.02 5.49
N ILE A 301 9.51 -2.80 4.95
CA ILE A 301 8.27 -3.47 5.31
C ILE A 301 7.94 -4.50 4.23
N GLY A 302 7.94 -5.77 4.59
CA GLY A 302 7.61 -6.85 3.68
C GLY A 302 6.10 -7.00 3.48
N SER A 303 5.69 -7.49 2.32
CA SER A 303 4.30 -7.77 1.96
C SER A 303 4.06 -9.27 1.75
N GLY A 304 2.81 -9.66 1.45
CA GLY A 304 2.47 -11.03 1.08
C GLY A 304 2.15 -11.96 2.26
N PHE A 305 1.92 -11.45 3.46
CA PHE A 305 1.72 -12.27 4.66
C PHE A 305 0.29 -12.84 4.83
N SER A 306 -0.71 -12.37 4.09
CA SER A 306 -2.09 -12.86 4.24
C SER A 306 -2.32 -14.35 3.95
N PRO A 307 -1.52 -15.04 3.11
CA PRO A 307 -1.63 -16.49 2.92
C PRO A 307 -1.14 -17.34 4.10
N PHE A 308 -0.26 -16.79 4.95
CA PHE A 308 0.16 -17.47 6.17
C PHE A 308 -0.96 -17.41 7.21
N GLY A 309 -1.17 -18.51 7.89
CA GLY A 309 -2.26 -18.63 8.84
C GLY A 309 -1.86 -19.34 10.12
N ASP A 310 -2.84 -19.98 10.75
CA ASP A 310 -2.60 -21.02 11.73
C ASP A 310 -2.00 -22.23 11.00
N ALA A 311 -0.90 -22.73 11.51
CA ALA A 311 -0.20 -23.91 10.99
C ALA A 311 -1.10 -25.12 10.69
N LYS A 312 -2.25 -25.25 11.39
CA LYS A 312 -3.21 -26.33 11.21
C LYS A 312 -4.25 -26.04 10.11
N LYS A 313 -4.47 -24.77 9.76
CA LYS A 313 -5.58 -24.32 8.88
C LYS A 313 -5.09 -23.69 7.58
N THR A 314 -3.80 -23.37 7.49
CA THR A 314 -3.27 -22.72 6.28
C THR A 314 -3.39 -23.60 5.06
N LYS A 315 -3.63 -22.96 3.91
CA LYS A 315 -3.60 -23.60 2.59
C LYS A 315 -2.21 -23.61 1.95
N MET A 316 -1.24 -22.95 2.58
CA MET A 316 0.16 -23.06 2.19
C MET A 316 0.64 -24.49 2.45
N LYS A 317 1.08 -25.19 1.43
CA LYS A 317 1.70 -26.52 1.56
C LYS A 317 3.15 -26.32 2.02
N ALA A 318 3.32 -26.02 3.27
CA ALA A 318 4.62 -25.91 3.89
C ALA A 318 5.13 -27.27 4.35
N VAL A 319 6.44 -27.39 4.52
CA VAL A 319 7.09 -28.63 4.98
C VAL A 319 6.81 -28.85 6.47
N THR A 320 6.78 -27.77 7.25
CA THR A 320 6.47 -27.80 8.69
C THR A 320 5.33 -26.84 9.04
N PRO A 321 4.63 -27.08 10.18
CA PRO A 321 3.62 -26.15 10.68
C PRO A 321 4.16 -24.74 10.91
N GLU A 322 5.39 -24.58 11.38
CA GLU A 322 6.03 -23.29 11.61
C GLU A 322 6.21 -22.51 10.32
N GLU A 323 6.52 -23.16 9.20
CA GLU A 323 6.68 -22.52 7.90
C GLU A 323 5.36 -21.95 7.32
N SER A 324 4.23 -22.30 7.90
CA SER A 324 2.92 -21.79 7.53
C SER A 324 2.32 -20.82 8.54
N SER A 325 2.95 -20.65 9.70
CA SER A 325 2.50 -19.71 10.72
C SER A 325 2.84 -18.28 10.35
N LEU A 326 1.84 -17.39 10.34
CA LEU A 326 2.02 -15.95 10.15
C LEU A 326 3.10 -15.38 11.08
N PHE A 327 3.05 -15.75 12.35
CA PHE A 327 3.96 -15.20 13.37
C PHE A 327 5.37 -15.78 13.26
N ALA A 328 5.48 -17.09 13.07
CA ALA A 328 6.78 -17.73 12.96
C ALA A 328 7.54 -17.30 11.71
N VAL A 329 6.85 -17.28 10.55
CA VAL A 329 7.45 -16.81 9.28
C VAL A 329 7.81 -15.34 9.37
N GLY A 330 6.91 -14.49 9.90
CA GLY A 330 7.16 -13.06 10.05
C GLY A 330 8.38 -12.78 10.94
N ALA A 331 8.47 -13.44 12.09
CA ALA A 331 9.62 -13.30 13.00
C ALA A 331 10.91 -13.78 12.34
N ARG A 332 10.88 -14.91 11.64
CA ARG A 332 12.05 -15.46 10.95
C ARG A 332 12.56 -14.50 9.87
N CYS A 333 11.67 -13.94 9.05
CA CYS A 333 12.08 -12.96 8.03
C CYS A 333 12.80 -11.75 8.63
N ILE A 334 12.39 -11.30 9.82
CA ILE A 334 13.03 -10.20 10.53
C ILE A 334 14.38 -10.64 11.12
N GLU A 335 14.45 -11.79 11.77
CA GLU A 335 15.68 -12.33 12.39
C GLU A 335 16.75 -12.65 11.34
N ASP A 336 16.34 -13.13 10.17
CA ASP A 336 17.24 -13.41 9.04
C ASP A 336 17.64 -12.10 8.28
N GLY A 337 17.17 -10.92 8.72
CA GLY A 337 17.51 -9.63 8.12
C GLY A 337 16.92 -9.39 6.74
N MET A 338 15.85 -10.11 6.39
CA MET A 338 15.19 -9.96 5.09
C MET A 338 14.33 -8.70 5.02
N MET A 339 13.83 -8.24 6.16
CA MET A 339 12.98 -7.06 6.34
C MET A 339 12.98 -6.62 7.81
N ASP A 340 12.37 -5.49 8.10
CA ASP A 340 12.30 -4.94 9.46
C ASP A 340 10.91 -5.07 10.10
N MET A 341 9.86 -5.09 9.28
CA MET A 341 8.46 -5.18 9.71
C MET A 341 7.66 -6.07 8.76
N ILE A 342 6.58 -6.66 9.26
CA ILE A 342 5.61 -7.43 8.47
C ILE A 342 4.39 -6.59 8.14
N GLY A 343 4.08 -6.47 6.85
CA GLY A 343 2.94 -5.72 6.33
C GLY A 343 1.72 -6.62 6.09
N LEU A 344 0.67 -6.40 6.86
CA LEU A 344 -0.58 -7.16 6.78
C LEU A 344 -1.58 -6.44 5.87
N GLY A 345 -1.90 -7.02 4.71
CA GLY A 345 -2.94 -6.54 3.80
C GLY A 345 -4.32 -7.08 4.18
N ARG A 346 -4.86 -8.04 3.44
CA ARG A 346 -6.20 -8.62 3.70
C ARG A 346 -6.37 -9.19 5.12
N GLN A 347 -5.29 -9.53 5.81
CA GLN A 347 -5.30 -9.96 7.21
C GLN A 347 -5.86 -8.89 8.14
N VAL A 348 -5.64 -7.58 7.88
CA VAL A 348 -6.19 -6.51 8.74
C VAL A 348 -7.72 -6.44 8.68
N TYR A 349 -8.34 -6.92 7.59
CA TYR A 349 -9.79 -7.02 7.49
C TYR A 349 -10.34 -8.24 8.23
N SER A 350 -9.64 -9.38 8.16
CA SER A 350 -10.09 -10.62 8.79
C SER A 350 -9.95 -10.58 10.30
N ASP A 351 -8.87 -9.99 10.80
CA ASP A 351 -8.64 -9.76 12.23
C ASP A 351 -7.82 -8.50 12.49
N PRO A 352 -8.45 -7.36 12.70
CA PRO A 352 -7.74 -6.12 13.04
C PRO A 352 -7.06 -6.17 14.42
N LEU A 353 -7.36 -7.16 15.25
CA LEU A 353 -6.78 -7.33 16.58
C LEU A 353 -5.58 -8.29 16.59
N THR A 354 -5.03 -8.65 15.43
CA THR A 354 -3.93 -9.61 15.29
C THR A 354 -2.72 -9.29 16.21
N PRO A 355 -2.16 -8.05 16.27
CA PRO A 355 -1.05 -7.75 17.17
C PRO A 355 -1.42 -7.84 18.67
N LEU A 356 -2.60 -7.34 19.03
CA LEU A 356 -3.12 -7.40 20.40
C LEU A 356 -3.27 -8.85 20.88
N LYS A 357 -3.86 -9.71 20.05
CA LYS A 357 -4.04 -11.13 20.37
C LYS A 357 -2.71 -11.84 20.55
N LEU A 358 -1.70 -11.53 19.72
CA LEU A 358 -0.35 -12.05 19.91
C LEU A 358 0.24 -11.60 21.26
N ARG A 359 0.12 -10.32 21.62
CA ARG A 359 0.61 -9.79 22.88
C ARG A 359 -0.05 -10.47 24.10
N GLU A 360 -1.33 -10.75 24.00
CA GLU A 360 -2.11 -11.36 25.07
C GLU A 360 -2.02 -12.89 25.14
N GLY A 361 -1.30 -13.55 24.23
CA GLY A 361 -1.20 -15.01 24.18
C GLY A 361 -2.44 -15.71 23.67
N ARG A 362 -3.21 -15.04 22.81
CA ARG A 362 -4.45 -15.51 22.20
C ARG A 362 -4.30 -15.75 20.69
N GLU A 363 -3.16 -16.25 20.24
CA GLU A 363 -2.85 -16.49 18.83
C GLU A 363 -3.85 -17.46 18.18
N ASP A 364 -4.35 -18.42 18.95
CA ASP A 364 -5.35 -19.40 18.48
C ASP A 364 -6.71 -18.76 18.17
N GLU A 365 -6.97 -17.55 18.67
CA GLU A 365 -8.20 -16.80 18.41
C GLU A 365 -8.11 -15.92 17.16
N VAL A 366 -6.95 -15.84 16.49
CA VAL A 366 -6.80 -15.00 15.30
C VAL A 366 -7.61 -15.55 14.13
N ASN A 367 -8.46 -14.70 13.56
CA ASN A 367 -9.19 -14.98 12.33
C ASN A 367 -8.28 -14.76 11.12
N HIS A 368 -7.62 -15.80 10.67
CA HIS A 368 -6.74 -15.72 9.51
C HIS A 368 -7.51 -15.50 8.20
N CYS A 369 -6.92 -14.72 7.30
CA CYS A 369 -7.49 -14.48 5.97
C CYS A 369 -7.68 -15.79 5.21
N THR A 370 -8.89 -16.03 4.73
CA THR A 370 -9.23 -17.26 3.98
C THR A 370 -8.87 -17.19 2.49
N LEU A 371 -8.33 -16.06 2.03
CA LEU A 371 -8.03 -15.78 0.62
C LEU A 371 -9.24 -15.96 -0.32
N CYS A 372 -10.46 -15.72 0.17
CA CYS A 372 -11.70 -15.92 -0.60
C CYS A 372 -11.96 -14.83 -1.65
N MET A 373 -11.16 -13.77 -1.69
CA MET A 373 -11.22 -12.63 -2.62
C MET A 373 -12.55 -11.83 -2.61
N ASN A 374 -13.46 -12.09 -1.67
CA ASN A 374 -14.74 -11.39 -1.60
C ASN A 374 -14.59 -9.88 -1.32
N CYS A 375 -13.55 -9.47 -0.57
CA CYS A 375 -13.22 -8.07 -0.35
C CYS A 375 -12.79 -7.37 -1.65
N GLU A 376 -12.09 -8.06 -2.55
CA GLU A 376 -11.72 -7.55 -3.86
C GLU A 376 -12.95 -7.42 -4.78
N GLU A 377 -13.86 -8.39 -4.78
CA GLU A 377 -15.13 -8.28 -5.53
C GLU A 377 -15.90 -7.03 -5.09
N LEU A 378 -15.98 -6.74 -3.78
CA LEU A 378 -16.59 -5.50 -3.28
C LEU A 378 -15.87 -4.26 -3.84
N MET A 379 -14.55 -4.24 -3.83
CA MET A 379 -13.75 -3.12 -4.34
C MET A 379 -13.98 -2.89 -5.83
N ILE A 380 -13.95 -3.94 -6.66
CA ILE A 380 -14.22 -3.86 -8.10
C ILE A 380 -15.62 -3.33 -8.38
N ARG A 381 -16.60 -3.73 -7.57
CA ARG A 381 -17.98 -3.27 -7.64
C ARG A 381 -18.22 -1.89 -7.02
N GLN A 382 -17.16 -1.19 -6.61
CA GLN A 382 -17.24 0.15 -5.99
C GLN A 382 -18.15 0.16 -4.74
N GLN A 383 -18.05 -0.89 -3.92
CA GLN A 383 -18.77 -1.05 -2.66
C GLN A 383 -17.81 -0.95 -1.47
N PRO A 384 -18.29 -0.57 -0.29
CA PRO A 384 -17.46 -0.55 0.92
C PRO A 384 -16.79 -1.91 1.17
N VAL A 385 -15.46 -1.88 1.43
CA VAL A 385 -14.61 -3.05 1.49
C VAL A 385 -14.31 -3.47 2.93
N GLY A 386 -14.39 -4.77 3.19
CA GLY A 386 -13.99 -5.39 4.45
C GLY A 386 -14.10 -6.90 4.37
N CYS A 387 -13.82 -7.59 5.48
CA CYS A 387 -13.84 -9.05 5.50
C CYS A 387 -15.27 -9.61 5.49
N VAL A 388 -15.67 -10.24 4.40
CA VAL A 388 -16.99 -10.84 4.25
C VAL A 388 -17.19 -12.05 5.19
N PRO A 389 -16.25 -13.01 5.34
CA PRO A 389 -16.40 -14.14 6.23
C PRO A 389 -16.53 -13.81 7.73
N TYR A 390 -15.84 -12.78 8.19
CA TYR A 390 -15.70 -12.51 9.63
C TYR A 390 -16.41 -11.23 10.12
N ASN A 391 -16.99 -10.44 9.21
CA ASN A 391 -17.68 -9.21 9.58
C ASN A 391 -19.10 -9.17 8.98
N LYS A 392 -20.11 -9.24 9.84
CA LYS A 392 -21.54 -9.29 9.45
C LYS A 392 -21.97 -8.10 8.58
N VAL A 393 -21.40 -6.91 8.78
CA VAL A 393 -21.71 -5.72 7.97
C VAL A 393 -21.32 -5.98 6.52
N TYR A 394 -20.10 -6.45 6.29
CA TYR A 394 -19.62 -6.73 4.94
C TYR A 394 -20.21 -8.01 4.33
N THR A 395 -20.61 -8.99 5.16
CA THR A 395 -21.42 -10.13 4.70
C THR A 395 -22.73 -9.66 4.07
N GLN A 396 -23.40 -8.70 4.72
CA GLN A 396 -24.67 -8.16 4.22
C GLN A 396 -24.47 -7.33 2.95
N ILE A 397 -23.49 -6.42 2.95
CA ILE A 397 -23.13 -5.60 1.76
C ILE A 397 -22.81 -6.52 0.57
N PHE A 398 -22.06 -7.59 0.80
CA PHE A 398 -21.69 -8.54 -0.25
C PHE A 398 -22.89 -9.28 -0.83
N LYS A 399 -23.83 -9.71 0.01
CA LYS A 399 -25.08 -10.34 -0.41
C LYS A 399 -25.89 -9.40 -1.30
N GLU A 400 -26.13 -8.17 -0.84
CA GLU A 400 -26.86 -7.14 -1.59
C GLU A 400 -26.16 -6.81 -2.93
N THR A 401 -24.83 -6.76 -2.91
CA THR A 401 -24.01 -6.54 -4.11
C THR A 401 -24.22 -7.64 -5.14
N ARG A 402 -24.21 -8.91 -4.71
CA ARG A 402 -24.43 -10.04 -5.61
C ARG A 402 -25.89 -10.15 -6.09
N GLU A 403 -26.85 -9.79 -5.26
CA GLU A 403 -28.26 -9.68 -5.68
C GLU A 403 -28.44 -8.64 -6.79
N LYS A 404 -27.73 -7.50 -6.68
CA LYS A 404 -27.82 -6.40 -7.66
C LYS A 404 -27.04 -6.65 -8.96
N PHE A 405 -25.84 -7.21 -8.87
CA PHE A 405 -24.89 -7.27 -10.00
C PHE A 405 -24.59 -8.70 -10.48
N GLY A 406 -25.12 -9.72 -9.83
CA GLY A 406 -24.73 -11.11 -10.06
C GLY A 406 -23.33 -11.43 -9.54
N LYS A 407 -22.92 -12.70 -9.64
CA LYS A 407 -21.58 -13.15 -9.30
C LYS A 407 -20.58 -12.55 -10.30
N LEU A 408 -19.45 -12.02 -9.84
CA LEU A 408 -18.35 -11.64 -10.72
C LEU A 408 -17.78 -12.92 -11.36
N ALA A 409 -17.55 -12.91 -12.67
CA ALA A 409 -16.81 -13.99 -13.32
C ALA A 409 -15.41 -14.09 -12.71
N ASP A 410 -14.82 -15.28 -12.70
CA ASP A 410 -13.59 -15.59 -12.00
C ASP A 410 -12.52 -14.51 -12.22
N LEU A 411 -12.01 -14.00 -11.10
CA LEU A 411 -11.00 -12.92 -11.05
C LEU A 411 -9.59 -13.39 -11.38
N HIS A 412 -9.42 -14.71 -11.68
CA HIS A 412 -8.13 -15.37 -11.84
C HIS A 412 -8.05 -16.21 -13.11
#